data_e29b14515ab971ab8f7972463948079f
#
_entry.id   e29b14515ab971ab8f7972463948079f
#
_cell.length_a   1.000
_cell.length_b   1.000
_cell.length_c   1.000
_cell.angle_alpha   90.00
_cell.angle_beta   90.00
_cell.angle_gamma   90.00
#
_symmetry.space_group_name_H-M   'P 1'
#
loop_
_entity.id
_entity.type
_entity.pdbx_description
1 polymer ?
#
loop_
_entity_poly.entity_id
_entity_poly.type
_entity_poly.pdbx_seq_one_letter_code
_entity_poly.pdbx_strand_id
1 'polypeptide(L)'
;EEVCDELISRGFAATRYHAGLDDEERRINQDDFIYDRKTVMVATNAFGMGIDKSNVSYVVHYNMPKNIESYYQEAGRAGRDGEPAECVLLYAPKDVRINKFLIENGNENLEMTEEMRRQVIKKDLELLKHMTFYCTTYDCLRGFILKYFGETAPICCDSCSNCNTRFETVDITEEAQKILSCIYRIKRQGRAFGKNMVADILCGSKNDNVISRHLDELSTVSYTHLRAHETGRNL
;
A
#
# COMPACT_ATOMS: atom_id res chain seq x y z
N GLU A 1 19.20 6.76 -3.95
CA GLU A 1 20.18 7.38 -4.86
C GLU A 1 19.55 7.59 -6.23
N GLU A 2 19.16 6.56 -6.96
CA GLU A 2 18.57 6.66 -8.31
C GLU A 2 17.48 7.73 -8.46
N VAL A 3 16.55 7.81 -7.50
CA VAL A 3 15.47 8.82 -7.52
C VAL A 3 16.03 10.24 -7.38
N CYS A 4 17.05 10.44 -6.55
CA CYS A 4 17.68 11.74 -6.38
C CYS A 4 18.41 12.17 -7.66
N ASP A 5 19.15 11.24 -8.26
CA ASP A 5 19.92 11.48 -9.48
C ASP A 5 18.99 11.80 -10.66
N GLU A 6 17.85 11.09 -10.76
CA GLU A 6 16.81 11.37 -11.76
C GLU A 6 16.19 12.76 -11.58
N LEU A 7 15.88 13.16 -10.34
CA LEU A 7 15.36 14.49 -10.05
C LEU A 7 16.36 15.59 -10.43
N ILE A 8 17.64 15.41 -10.11
CA ILE A 8 18.71 16.34 -10.48
C ILE A 8 18.83 16.43 -12.01
N SER A 9 18.78 15.28 -12.69
CA SER A 9 18.86 15.25 -14.17
C SER A 9 17.71 16.02 -14.84
N ARG A 10 16.55 16.08 -14.18
CA ARG A 10 15.38 16.85 -14.61
C ARG A 10 15.39 18.32 -14.17
N GLY A 11 16.47 18.77 -13.53
CA GLY A 11 16.67 20.17 -13.15
C GLY A 11 16.10 20.55 -11.77
N PHE A 12 15.68 19.58 -10.94
CA PHE A 12 15.28 19.86 -9.56
C PHE A 12 16.51 20.08 -8.67
N ALA A 13 16.42 21.06 -7.77
CA ALA A 13 17.43 21.28 -6.73
C ALA A 13 17.26 20.23 -5.61
N ALA A 14 17.63 18.99 -5.91
CA ALA A 14 17.50 17.86 -5.00
C ALA A 14 18.80 17.51 -4.26
N THR A 15 18.63 16.93 -3.08
CA THR A 15 19.69 16.30 -2.29
C THR A 15 19.17 15.01 -1.65
N ARG A 16 20.06 14.23 -1.02
CA ARG A 16 19.74 12.91 -0.48
C ARG A 16 20.15 12.77 0.99
N TYR A 17 19.47 11.91 1.72
CA TYR A 17 19.79 11.58 3.10
C TYR A 17 19.47 10.12 3.43
N HIS A 18 20.49 9.33 3.74
CA HIS A 18 20.33 7.94 4.16
C HIS A 18 21.51 7.49 5.03
N ALA A 19 21.36 6.39 5.74
CA ALA A 19 22.35 5.88 6.69
C ALA A 19 23.70 5.46 6.05
N GLY A 20 23.72 5.24 4.73
CA GLY A 20 24.94 4.89 4.00
C GLY A 20 25.85 6.07 3.62
N LEU A 21 25.42 7.32 3.88
CA LEU A 21 26.25 8.51 3.71
C LEU A 21 27.13 8.70 4.95
N ASP A 22 28.30 9.31 4.78
CA ASP A 22 29.11 9.74 5.91
C ASP A 22 28.45 10.91 6.69
N ASP A 23 28.94 11.15 7.90
CA ASP A 23 28.32 12.12 8.80
C ASP A 23 28.39 13.56 8.26
N GLU A 24 29.47 13.89 7.58
CA GLU A 24 29.67 15.23 7.02
C GLU A 24 28.75 15.46 5.81
N GLU A 25 28.65 14.49 4.89
CA GLU A 25 27.72 14.58 3.76
C GLU A 25 26.27 14.66 4.24
N ARG A 26 25.92 13.87 5.25
CA ARG A 26 24.57 13.96 5.86
C ARG A 26 24.28 15.34 6.41
N ARG A 27 25.24 15.94 7.13
CA ARG A 27 25.11 17.28 7.71
C ARG A 27 24.95 18.34 6.61
N ILE A 28 25.81 18.32 5.60
CA ILE A 28 25.74 19.27 4.49
C ILE A 28 24.40 19.17 3.75
N ASN A 29 23.98 17.97 3.40
CA ASN A 29 22.72 17.75 2.70
C ASN A 29 21.50 18.18 3.52
N GLN A 30 21.55 17.96 4.82
CA GLN A 30 20.50 18.42 5.75
C GLN A 30 20.45 19.94 5.83
N ASP A 31 21.60 20.61 5.99
CA ASP A 31 21.71 22.06 6.03
C ASP A 31 21.25 22.69 4.71
N ASP A 32 21.60 22.09 3.58
CA ASP A 32 21.15 22.54 2.26
C ASP A 32 19.62 22.51 2.11
N PHE A 33 18.99 21.50 2.67
CA PHE A 33 17.54 21.41 2.67
C PHE A 33 16.89 22.36 3.69
N ILE A 34 17.45 22.48 4.90
CA ILE A 34 16.91 23.37 5.96
C ILE A 34 16.95 24.83 5.52
N TYR A 35 18.06 25.25 4.89
CA TYR A 35 18.26 26.64 4.44
C TYR A 35 17.80 26.91 3.01
N ASP A 36 16.95 26.05 2.44
CA ASP A 36 16.36 26.22 1.09
C ASP A 36 17.35 26.31 -0.07
N ARG A 37 18.61 25.91 0.13
CA ARG A 37 19.59 25.77 -0.95
C ARG A 37 19.25 24.60 -1.87
N LYS A 38 18.63 23.58 -1.31
CA LYS A 38 18.00 22.46 -2.01
C LYS A 38 16.52 22.40 -1.61
N THR A 39 15.64 22.33 -2.60
CA THR A 39 14.19 22.34 -2.37
C THR A 39 13.58 20.95 -2.26
N VAL A 40 14.30 19.91 -2.66
CA VAL A 40 13.86 18.52 -2.59
C VAL A 40 14.85 17.68 -1.80
N MET A 41 14.34 16.97 -0.78
CA MET A 41 15.11 15.99 -0.02
C MET A 41 14.61 14.58 -0.35
N VAL A 42 15.48 13.74 -0.89
CA VAL A 42 15.22 12.31 -1.10
C VAL A 42 15.82 11.54 0.06
N ALA A 43 14.98 10.99 0.92
CA ALA A 43 15.45 10.40 2.18
C ALA A 43 14.85 9.03 2.45
N THR A 44 15.57 8.25 3.25
CA THR A 44 15.02 7.07 3.94
C THR A 44 14.53 7.46 5.33
N ASN A 45 13.96 6.52 6.08
CA ASN A 45 13.46 6.72 7.46
C ASN A 45 14.52 7.34 8.40
N ALA A 46 15.82 7.26 8.05
CA ALA A 46 16.89 7.88 8.82
C ALA A 46 16.79 9.42 8.90
N PHE A 47 16.11 10.05 7.94
CA PHE A 47 15.90 11.51 7.89
C PHE A 47 14.81 12.01 8.85
N GLY A 48 14.41 11.25 9.80
CA GLY A 48 13.18 11.56 10.52
C GLY A 48 13.34 12.22 11.88
N MET A 49 14.41 11.97 12.58
CA MET A 49 14.56 12.39 13.97
C MET A 49 15.32 13.71 14.05
N GLY A 50 14.61 14.80 14.40
CA GLY A 50 15.23 16.09 14.73
C GLY A 50 15.22 17.17 13.62
N ILE A 51 14.50 16.99 12.52
CA ILE A 51 14.37 18.01 11.49
C ILE A 51 13.11 18.81 11.74
N ASP A 52 13.31 20.07 12.11
CA ASP A 52 12.25 21.06 12.28
C ASP A 52 12.30 22.08 11.13
N LYS A 53 11.84 21.63 9.96
CA LYS A 53 11.59 22.50 8.80
C LYS A 53 10.09 22.71 8.70
N SER A 54 9.65 23.96 8.88
CA SER A 54 8.22 24.29 8.91
C SER A 54 7.59 24.38 7.54
N ASN A 55 8.32 24.87 6.54
CA ASN A 55 7.82 25.17 5.19
C ASN A 55 7.89 23.98 4.22
N VAL A 56 7.54 22.79 4.67
CA VAL A 56 7.44 21.61 3.79
C VAL A 56 6.05 21.55 3.19
N SER A 57 5.92 21.85 1.91
CA SER A 57 4.64 21.83 1.18
C SER A 57 4.24 20.45 0.69
N TYR A 58 5.20 19.55 0.45
CA TYR A 58 4.93 18.21 -0.08
C TYR A 58 5.71 17.14 0.68
N VAL A 59 5.01 16.05 1.03
CA VAL A 59 5.64 14.80 1.47
C VAL A 59 5.20 13.69 0.51
N VAL A 60 6.16 13.09 -0.19
CA VAL A 60 5.90 12.03 -1.17
C VAL A 60 6.50 10.72 -0.69
N HIS A 61 5.64 9.75 -0.39
CA HIS A 61 6.07 8.38 -0.11
C HIS A 61 6.20 7.62 -1.42
N TYR A 62 7.43 7.48 -1.90
CA TYR A 62 7.75 6.73 -3.12
C TYR A 62 7.53 5.22 -2.97
N ASN A 63 7.74 4.71 -1.77
CA ASN A 63 7.40 3.35 -1.37
C ASN A 63 6.42 3.38 -0.21
N MET A 64 5.56 2.37 -0.12
CA MET A 64 4.59 2.24 0.96
C MET A 64 5.30 2.02 2.31
N PRO A 65 5.04 2.85 3.34
CA PRO A 65 5.53 2.62 4.71
C PRO A 65 5.05 1.28 5.28
N LYS A 66 5.73 0.77 6.30
CA LYS A 66 5.40 -0.52 6.92
C LYS A 66 4.09 -0.48 7.72
N ASN A 67 3.73 0.67 8.27
CA ASN A 67 2.56 0.87 9.13
C ASN A 67 2.03 2.31 9.06
N ILE A 68 0.84 2.52 9.60
CA ILE A 68 0.14 3.81 9.63
C ILE A 68 0.89 4.80 10.50
N GLU A 69 1.49 4.37 11.61
CA GLU A 69 2.21 5.24 12.54
C GLU A 69 3.41 5.90 11.86
N SER A 70 4.22 5.12 11.14
CA SER A 70 5.34 5.65 10.36
C SER A 70 4.86 6.61 9.27
N TYR A 71 3.81 6.22 8.52
CA TYR A 71 3.20 7.09 7.53
C TYR A 71 2.75 8.42 8.12
N TYR A 72 2.00 8.37 9.22
CA TYR A 72 1.47 9.58 9.88
C TYR A 72 2.59 10.48 10.40
N GLN A 73 3.63 9.90 11.00
CA GLN A 73 4.78 10.64 11.50
C GLN A 73 5.57 11.33 10.39
N GLU A 74 5.72 10.65 9.24
CA GLU A 74 6.41 11.18 8.07
C GLU A 74 5.57 12.24 7.34
N ALA A 75 4.29 11.96 7.10
CA ALA A 75 3.33 12.88 6.50
C ALA A 75 3.12 14.15 7.35
N GLY A 76 3.15 14.03 8.68
CA GLY A 76 3.02 15.14 9.63
C GLY A 76 4.19 16.15 9.61
N ARG A 77 5.15 16.00 8.71
CA ARG A 77 6.19 17.01 8.44
C ARG A 77 5.70 18.11 7.52
N ALA A 78 4.68 17.85 6.73
CA ALA A 78 4.10 18.81 5.81
C ALA A 78 3.19 19.80 6.54
N GLY A 79 3.21 21.09 6.15
CA GLY A 79 2.30 22.13 6.61
C GLY A 79 2.45 22.53 8.07
N ARG A 80 3.62 22.45 8.65
CA ARG A 80 3.86 22.87 10.04
C ARG A 80 3.80 24.40 10.23
N ASP A 81 3.92 25.14 9.15
CA ASP A 81 3.72 26.60 9.09
C ASP A 81 2.25 27.01 9.04
N GLY A 82 1.33 26.06 8.93
CA GLY A 82 -0.11 26.30 8.79
C GLY A 82 -0.56 26.52 7.34
N GLU A 83 0.37 26.53 6.37
CA GLU A 83 0.04 26.64 4.97
C GLU A 83 -0.48 25.31 4.41
N PRO A 84 -1.29 25.35 3.33
CA PRO A 84 -1.75 24.14 2.66
C PRO A 84 -0.58 23.25 2.20
N ALA A 85 -0.63 21.97 2.56
CA ALA A 85 0.40 21.02 2.21
C ALA A 85 -0.22 19.71 1.72
N GLU A 86 0.50 19.00 0.87
CA GLU A 86 0.03 17.78 0.22
C GLU A 86 0.88 16.56 0.59
N CYS A 87 0.21 15.48 0.98
CA CYS A 87 0.86 14.19 1.26
C CYS A 87 0.44 13.19 0.19
N VAL A 88 1.41 12.75 -0.60
CA VAL A 88 1.21 11.77 -1.69
C VAL A 88 1.81 10.44 -1.31
N LEU A 89 1.04 9.36 -1.46
CA LEU A 89 1.52 8.01 -1.27
C LEU A 89 1.37 7.22 -2.57
N LEU A 90 2.49 6.76 -3.11
CA LEU A 90 2.50 5.87 -4.25
C LEU A 90 2.39 4.42 -3.76
N TYR A 91 1.34 3.72 -4.21
CA TYR A 91 1.09 2.34 -3.80
C TYR A 91 1.36 1.37 -4.94
N ALA A 92 2.14 0.34 -4.66
CA ALA A 92 2.30 -0.80 -5.55
C ALA A 92 2.17 -2.11 -4.75
N PRO A 93 1.43 -3.13 -5.27
CA PRO A 93 1.28 -4.42 -4.58
C PRO A 93 2.61 -5.13 -4.28
N LYS A 94 3.67 -4.81 -5.01
CA LYS A 94 5.03 -5.32 -4.73
C LYS A 94 5.57 -4.83 -3.38
N ASP A 95 5.19 -3.62 -2.94
CA ASP A 95 5.68 -3.05 -1.69
C ASP A 95 5.18 -3.84 -0.48
N VAL A 96 3.96 -4.37 -0.54
CA VAL A 96 3.43 -5.26 0.49
C VAL A 96 4.29 -6.53 0.61
N ARG A 97 4.69 -7.10 -0.52
CA ARG A 97 5.55 -8.30 -0.53
C ARG A 97 6.94 -8.02 0.01
N ILE A 98 7.53 -6.88 -0.37
CA ILE A 98 8.84 -6.42 0.12
C ILE A 98 8.78 -6.18 1.63
N ASN A 99 7.79 -5.40 2.10
CA ASN A 99 7.63 -5.14 3.53
C ASN A 99 7.39 -6.42 4.33
N LYS A 100 6.57 -7.35 3.83
CA LYS A 100 6.37 -8.64 4.44
C LYS A 100 7.68 -9.43 4.57
N PHE A 101 8.46 -9.51 3.50
CA PHE A 101 9.77 -10.15 3.49
C PHE A 101 10.72 -9.54 4.51
N LEU A 102 10.77 -8.21 4.58
CA LEU A 102 11.61 -7.48 5.54
C LEU A 102 11.16 -7.71 6.99
N ILE A 103 9.87 -7.80 7.27
CA ILE A 103 9.34 -8.12 8.60
C ILE A 103 9.71 -9.54 9.01
N GLU A 104 9.55 -10.50 8.11
CA GLU A 104 9.82 -11.93 8.40
C GLU A 104 11.32 -12.23 8.56
N ASN A 105 12.21 -11.49 7.86
CA ASN A 105 13.64 -11.77 7.80
C ASN A 105 14.53 -10.68 8.42
N GLY A 106 13.99 -9.51 8.78
CA GLY A 106 14.77 -8.37 9.26
C GLY A 106 15.06 -8.34 10.76
N ASN A 107 14.44 -9.20 11.56
CA ASN A 107 14.59 -9.22 13.02
C ASN A 107 15.65 -10.25 13.46
N GLU A 108 16.91 -9.99 13.13
CA GLU A 108 18.07 -10.74 13.64
C GLU A 108 18.58 -10.16 14.97
N ASN A 109 17.69 -9.81 15.89
CA ASN A 109 18.12 -9.41 17.22
C ASN A 109 18.46 -10.67 18.03
N LEU A 110 19.76 -10.92 18.24
CA LEU A 110 20.31 -12.08 18.94
C LEU A 110 19.86 -12.22 20.41
N GLU A 111 19.31 -11.14 20.99
CA GLU A 111 18.84 -11.12 22.37
C GLU A 111 17.35 -11.56 22.52
N MET A 112 16.63 -11.73 21.42
CA MET A 112 15.20 -12.10 21.45
C MET A 112 15.03 -13.62 21.43
N THR A 113 14.14 -14.13 22.31
CA THR A 113 13.70 -15.53 22.21
C THR A 113 12.87 -15.74 20.94
N GLU A 114 12.85 -16.97 20.45
CA GLU A 114 12.03 -17.36 19.27
C GLU A 114 10.55 -17.01 19.45
N GLU A 115 10.04 -17.13 20.67
CA GLU A 115 8.64 -16.82 20.96
C GLU A 115 8.37 -15.31 20.88
N MET A 116 9.25 -14.48 21.45
CA MET A 116 9.18 -13.02 21.34
C MET A 116 9.29 -12.58 19.88
N ARG A 117 10.21 -13.16 19.12
CA ARG A 117 10.36 -12.89 17.69
C ARG A 117 9.06 -13.16 16.92
N ARG A 118 8.42 -14.31 17.15
CA ARG A 118 7.13 -14.65 16.51
C ARG A 118 6.02 -13.65 16.86
N GLN A 119 5.97 -13.20 18.11
CA GLN A 119 4.99 -12.20 18.54
C GLN A 119 5.21 -10.85 17.85
N VAL A 120 6.46 -10.39 17.76
CA VAL A 120 6.82 -9.14 17.06
C VAL A 120 6.46 -9.24 15.58
N ILE A 121 6.88 -10.31 14.90
CA ILE A 121 6.54 -10.54 13.48
C ILE A 121 5.02 -10.53 13.28
N LYS A 122 4.26 -11.22 14.13
CA LYS A 122 2.80 -11.25 14.04
C LYS A 122 2.20 -9.85 14.16
N LYS A 123 2.66 -9.06 15.15
CA LYS A 123 2.22 -7.68 15.35
C LYS A 123 2.55 -6.82 14.12
N ASP A 124 3.78 -6.88 13.62
CA ASP A 124 4.21 -6.08 12.49
C ASP A 124 3.44 -6.43 11.20
N LEU A 125 3.10 -7.71 11.01
CA LEU A 125 2.23 -8.13 9.90
C LEU A 125 0.79 -7.61 10.05
N GLU A 126 0.26 -7.50 11.25
CA GLU A 126 -1.03 -6.86 11.51
C GLU A 126 -0.98 -5.36 11.19
N LEU A 127 0.07 -4.67 11.60
CA LEU A 127 0.27 -3.25 11.25
C LEU A 127 0.40 -3.04 9.73
N LEU A 128 1.17 -3.89 9.05
CA LEU A 128 1.28 -3.87 7.58
C LEU A 128 -0.07 -4.09 6.90
N LYS A 129 -0.92 -4.94 7.46
CA LYS A 129 -2.28 -5.15 6.96
C LYS A 129 -3.14 -3.89 7.05
N HIS A 130 -3.07 -3.16 8.17
CA HIS A 130 -3.76 -1.87 8.31
C HIS A 130 -3.28 -0.85 7.29
N MET A 131 -1.96 -0.75 7.07
CA MET A 131 -1.38 0.13 6.05
C MET A 131 -1.84 -0.26 4.64
N THR A 132 -1.90 -1.56 4.35
CA THR A 132 -2.41 -2.05 3.06
C THR A 132 -3.88 -1.68 2.86
N PHE A 133 -4.71 -1.79 3.90
CA PHE A 133 -6.11 -1.36 3.83
C PHE A 133 -6.24 0.14 3.62
N TYR A 134 -5.41 0.95 4.29
CA TYR A 134 -5.36 2.38 4.05
C TYR A 134 -5.07 2.72 2.58
N CYS A 135 -4.11 2.03 1.96
CA CYS A 135 -3.75 2.25 0.56
C CYS A 135 -4.83 1.81 -0.44
N THR A 136 -5.73 0.92 -0.05
CA THR A 136 -6.71 0.29 -0.95
C THR A 136 -8.17 0.60 -0.62
N THR A 137 -8.41 1.37 0.44
CA THR A 137 -9.78 1.78 0.81
C THR A 137 -10.33 2.84 -0.13
N TYR A 138 -11.65 2.84 -0.29
CA TYR A 138 -12.42 3.91 -0.93
C TYR A 138 -13.04 4.88 0.08
N ASP A 139 -12.90 4.59 1.37
CA ASP A 139 -13.36 5.46 2.44
C ASP A 139 -12.50 6.72 2.56
N CYS A 140 -12.98 7.71 3.32
CA CYS A 140 -12.24 8.91 3.63
C CYS A 140 -10.87 8.57 4.27
N LEU A 141 -9.76 8.95 3.62
CA LEU A 141 -8.41 8.64 4.09
C LEU A 141 -8.09 9.29 5.43
N ARG A 142 -8.50 10.56 5.64
CA ARG A 142 -8.37 11.23 6.93
C ARG A 142 -9.19 10.54 8.01
N GLY A 143 -10.44 10.17 7.67
CA GLY A 143 -11.31 9.43 8.56
C GLY A 143 -10.75 8.06 8.96
N PHE A 144 -10.06 7.39 8.04
CA PHE A 144 -9.39 6.12 8.33
C PHE A 144 -8.29 6.30 9.38
N ILE A 145 -7.41 7.31 9.22
CA ILE A 145 -6.32 7.59 10.17
C ILE A 145 -6.87 7.95 11.55
N LEU A 146 -7.86 8.84 11.63
CA LEU A 146 -8.48 9.23 12.90
C LEU A 146 -9.07 8.02 13.64
N LYS A 147 -9.82 7.16 12.93
CA LYS A 147 -10.36 5.91 13.49
C LYS A 147 -9.26 4.96 13.96
N TYR A 148 -8.18 4.86 13.20
CA TYR A 148 -7.04 4.02 13.57
C TYR A 148 -6.43 4.43 14.91
N PHE A 149 -6.34 5.74 15.18
CA PHE A 149 -5.86 6.28 16.45
C PHE A 149 -6.96 6.41 17.53
N GLY A 150 -8.17 5.89 17.28
CA GLY A 150 -9.25 5.86 18.26
C GLY A 150 -10.05 7.17 18.37
N GLU A 151 -9.90 8.07 17.40
CA GLU A 151 -10.63 9.33 17.36
C GLU A 151 -11.94 9.22 16.59
N THR A 152 -12.88 10.14 16.89
CA THR A 152 -14.11 10.29 16.10
C THR A 152 -13.77 10.88 14.74
N ALA A 153 -14.23 10.22 13.69
CA ALA A 153 -13.87 10.57 12.33
C ALA A 153 -15.10 10.99 11.51
N PRO A 154 -14.98 12.03 10.66
CA PRO A 154 -16.01 12.37 9.71
C PRO A 154 -16.13 11.27 8.63
N ILE A 155 -17.32 11.14 8.05
CA ILE A 155 -17.55 10.25 6.89
C ILE A 155 -16.80 10.79 5.65
N CYS A 156 -16.77 12.11 5.49
CA CYS A 156 -16.08 12.82 4.42
C CYS A 156 -15.30 14.00 5.02
N CYS A 157 -14.07 14.22 4.54
CA CYS A 157 -13.24 15.35 4.96
C CYS A 157 -13.12 16.45 3.90
N ASP A 158 -13.71 16.26 2.72
CA ASP A 158 -13.72 17.19 1.57
C ASP A 158 -12.32 17.62 1.08
N SER A 159 -11.26 16.94 1.52
CA SER A 159 -9.88 17.32 1.17
C SER A 159 -8.98 16.15 0.75
N CYS A 160 -9.31 14.91 1.07
CA CYS A 160 -8.51 13.77 0.62
C CYS A 160 -8.90 13.32 -0.80
N SER A 161 -8.00 12.60 -1.47
CA SER A 161 -8.22 12.11 -2.83
C SER A 161 -9.51 11.29 -2.96
N ASN A 162 -9.82 10.41 -1.98
CA ASN A 162 -11.03 9.60 -2.03
C ASN A 162 -12.31 10.43 -1.90
N CYS A 163 -12.33 11.47 -1.07
CA CYS A 163 -13.49 12.36 -0.95
C CYS A 163 -13.68 13.23 -2.20
N ASN A 164 -12.59 13.60 -2.87
CA ASN A 164 -12.63 14.45 -4.08
C ASN A 164 -12.81 13.64 -5.38
N THR A 165 -12.68 12.31 -5.31
CA THR A 165 -12.89 11.42 -6.46
C THR A 165 -14.34 10.95 -6.50
N ARG A 166 -14.98 11.10 -7.66
CA ARG A 166 -16.29 10.49 -7.92
C ARG A 166 -16.10 9.07 -8.37
N PHE A 167 -16.48 8.10 -7.53
CA PHE A 167 -16.47 6.69 -7.90
C PHE A 167 -17.80 6.33 -8.56
N GLU A 168 -17.72 5.66 -9.69
CA GLU A 168 -18.90 5.01 -10.27
C GLU A 168 -19.20 3.74 -9.50
N THR A 169 -20.42 3.61 -9.01
CA THR A 169 -20.89 2.37 -8.37
C THR A 169 -21.46 1.44 -9.44
N VAL A 170 -20.92 0.23 -9.52
CA VAL A 170 -21.44 -0.82 -10.41
C VAL A 170 -22.11 -1.88 -9.55
N ASP A 171 -23.36 -2.24 -9.92
CA ASP A 171 -24.02 -3.37 -9.29
C ASP A 171 -23.36 -4.68 -9.75
N ILE A 172 -22.71 -5.37 -8.82
CA ILE A 172 -22.06 -6.65 -9.02
C ILE A 172 -22.80 -7.80 -8.31
N THR A 173 -24.11 -7.63 -8.01
CA THR A 173 -24.89 -8.60 -7.23
C THR A 173 -24.88 -9.98 -7.91
N GLU A 174 -25.05 -10.04 -9.22
CA GLU A 174 -25.03 -11.30 -9.95
C GLU A 174 -23.65 -11.97 -9.94
N GLU A 175 -22.60 -11.18 -10.17
CA GLU A 175 -21.22 -11.66 -10.13
C GLU A 175 -20.85 -12.18 -8.75
N ALA A 176 -21.22 -11.45 -7.72
CA ALA A 176 -21.00 -11.84 -6.33
C ALA A 176 -21.75 -13.17 -6.00
N GLN A 177 -23.00 -13.31 -6.43
CA GLN A 177 -23.76 -14.55 -6.26
C GLN A 177 -23.10 -15.74 -6.98
N LYS A 178 -22.59 -15.54 -8.20
CA LYS A 178 -21.86 -16.57 -8.96
C LYS A 178 -20.59 -16.99 -8.22
N ILE A 179 -19.79 -16.03 -7.74
CA ILE A 179 -18.57 -16.31 -6.97
C ILE A 179 -18.90 -17.09 -5.69
N LEU A 180 -19.87 -16.62 -4.91
CA LEU A 180 -20.28 -17.28 -3.67
C LEU A 180 -20.82 -18.69 -3.90
N SER A 181 -21.62 -18.88 -4.96
CA SER A 181 -22.14 -20.20 -5.34
C SER A 181 -21.03 -21.16 -5.76
N CYS A 182 -20.02 -20.67 -6.49
CA CYS A 182 -18.84 -21.45 -6.87
C CYS A 182 -18.08 -21.91 -5.60
N ILE A 183 -17.75 -20.97 -4.71
CA ILE A 183 -17.03 -21.26 -3.46
C ILE A 183 -17.83 -22.25 -2.61
N TYR A 184 -19.14 -22.07 -2.47
CA TYR A 184 -20.01 -22.98 -1.72
C TYR A 184 -19.99 -24.41 -2.27
N ARG A 185 -20.06 -24.58 -3.61
CA ARG A 185 -20.04 -25.89 -4.25
C ARG A 185 -18.70 -26.58 -4.10
N ILE A 186 -17.59 -25.84 -4.24
CA ILE A 186 -16.24 -26.33 -3.97
C ILE A 186 -16.11 -26.82 -2.52
N LYS A 187 -16.60 -26.02 -1.56
CA LYS A 187 -16.57 -26.36 -0.14
C LYS A 187 -17.40 -27.62 0.18
N ARG A 188 -18.57 -27.79 -0.48
CA ARG A 188 -19.39 -29.01 -0.31
C ARG A 188 -18.67 -30.29 -0.76
N GLN A 189 -17.69 -30.20 -1.67
CA GLN A 189 -16.84 -31.32 -2.08
C GLN A 189 -15.66 -31.53 -1.12
N GLY A 190 -15.61 -30.84 0.03
CA GLY A 190 -14.52 -30.94 1.00
C GLY A 190 -13.21 -30.27 0.52
N ARG A 191 -13.28 -29.39 -0.48
CA ARG A 191 -12.12 -28.75 -1.10
C ARG A 191 -12.10 -27.26 -0.79
N ALA A 192 -10.89 -26.65 -0.85
CA ALA A 192 -10.68 -25.23 -0.76
C ALA A 192 -9.59 -24.80 -1.75
N PHE A 193 -9.85 -23.74 -2.50
CA PHE A 193 -8.91 -23.22 -3.48
C PHE A 193 -8.70 -21.71 -3.29
N GLY A 194 -7.53 -21.20 -3.72
CA GLY A 194 -7.25 -19.78 -3.76
C GLY A 194 -8.02 -19.05 -4.87
N LYS A 195 -8.01 -17.72 -4.81
CA LYS A 195 -8.77 -16.85 -5.70
C LYS A 195 -8.55 -17.12 -7.20
N ASN A 196 -7.31 -17.45 -7.60
CA ASN A 196 -6.99 -17.70 -9.02
C ASN A 196 -7.71 -18.93 -9.54
N MET A 197 -7.76 -20.01 -8.76
CA MET A 197 -8.49 -21.24 -9.15
C MET A 197 -10.00 -20.98 -9.23
N VAL A 198 -10.57 -20.20 -8.30
CA VAL A 198 -11.98 -19.81 -8.35
C VAL A 198 -12.27 -18.98 -9.60
N ALA A 199 -11.39 -18.05 -9.95
CA ALA A 199 -11.49 -17.26 -11.17
C ALA A 199 -11.40 -18.16 -12.43
N ASP A 200 -10.44 -19.08 -12.48
CA ASP A 200 -10.29 -20.03 -13.58
C ASP A 200 -11.55 -20.87 -13.81
N ILE A 201 -12.16 -21.37 -12.72
CA ILE A 201 -13.41 -22.14 -12.78
C ILE A 201 -14.56 -21.26 -13.31
N LEU A 202 -14.70 -20.04 -12.79
CA LEU A 202 -15.77 -19.13 -13.21
C LEU A 202 -15.61 -18.66 -14.65
N CYS A 203 -14.37 -18.48 -15.12
CA CYS A 203 -14.07 -18.15 -16.52
C CYS A 203 -14.14 -19.35 -17.47
N GLY A 204 -14.45 -20.54 -16.96
CA GLY A 204 -14.52 -21.76 -17.80
C GLY A 204 -13.16 -22.18 -18.35
N SER A 205 -12.07 -21.87 -17.65
CA SER A 205 -10.72 -22.24 -18.06
C SER A 205 -10.57 -23.77 -18.17
N LYS A 206 -9.96 -24.21 -19.25
CA LYS A 206 -9.65 -25.62 -19.52
C LYS A 206 -8.19 -25.96 -19.21
N ASN A 207 -7.58 -25.27 -18.24
CA ASN A 207 -6.22 -25.60 -17.83
C ASN A 207 -6.18 -26.95 -17.09
N ASP A 208 -5.00 -27.59 -17.10
CA ASP A 208 -4.80 -28.92 -16.50
C ASP A 208 -5.22 -29.00 -15.04
N ASN A 209 -5.07 -27.90 -14.30
CA ASN A 209 -5.45 -27.82 -12.89
C ASN A 209 -6.97 -27.86 -12.66
N VAL A 210 -7.76 -27.35 -13.60
CA VAL A 210 -9.22 -27.37 -13.55
C VAL A 210 -9.73 -28.73 -14.00
N ILE A 211 -9.24 -29.23 -15.15
CA ILE A 211 -9.68 -30.49 -15.77
C ILE A 211 -9.31 -31.70 -14.89
N SER A 212 -8.04 -31.79 -14.43
CA SER A 212 -7.59 -32.93 -13.61
C SER A 212 -8.34 -33.09 -12.29
N ARG A 213 -9.07 -32.06 -11.87
CA ARG A 213 -9.85 -32.07 -10.64
C ARG A 213 -11.36 -32.10 -10.88
N HIS A 214 -11.80 -32.25 -12.14
CA HIS A 214 -13.22 -32.24 -12.55
C HIS A 214 -13.97 -31.00 -12.09
N LEU A 215 -13.31 -29.83 -12.09
CA LEU A 215 -13.89 -28.56 -11.67
C LEU A 215 -14.61 -27.84 -12.81
N ASP A 216 -14.35 -28.24 -14.04
CA ASP A 216 -15.02 -27.82 -15.27
C ASP A 216 -16.48 -28.33 -15.37
N GLU A 217 -16.82 -29.38 -14.63
CA GLU A 217 -18.17 -29.93 -14.54
C GLU A 217 -19.08 -29.22 -13.52
N LEU A 218 -18.54 -28.26 -12.78
CA LEU A 218 -19.34 -27.47 -11.83
C LEU A 218 -20.36 -26.63 -12.59
N SER A 219 -21.65 -26.73 -12.21
CA SER A 219 -22.75 -26.00 -12.88
C SER A 219 -22.63 -24.46 -12.80
N THR A 220 -21.61 -23.92 -12.16
CA THR A 220 -21.24 -22.51 -12.19
C THR A 220 -20.40 -22.10 -13.40
N VAL A 221 -19.80 -23.04 -14.11
CA VAL A 221 -18.95 -22.79 -15.30
C VAL A 221 -19.79 -22.31 -16.50
N SER A 222 -21.05 -22.69 -16.58
CA SER A 222 -21.92 -22.43 -17.75
C SER A 222 -22.40 -20.99 -17.90
N TYR A 223 -22.12 -20.09 -16.92
CA TYR A 223 -22.66 -18.72 -16.93
C TYR A 223 -21.69 -17.65 -17.44
N THR A 224 -20.45 -18.01 -17.78
CA THR A 224 -19.40 -17.04 -18.06
C THR A 224 -19.16 -16.77 -19.55
N HIS A 225 -19.78 -17.54 -20.46
CA HIS A 225 -19.59 -17.33 -21.90
C HIS A 225 -20.19 -16.03 -22.46
N LEU A 226 -20.92 -15.24 -21.66
CA LEU A 226 -21.59 -14.03 -22.13
C LEU A 226 -20.77 -12.74 -22.01
N ARG A 227 -19.61 -12.71 -21.33
CA ARG A 227 -18.81 -11.47 -21.14
C ARG A 227 -17.35 -11.51 -21.57
N ALA A 228 -16.90 -12.54 -22.26
CA ALA A 228 -15.53 -12.53 -22.82
C ALA A 228 -15.32 -11.48 -23.93
N HIS A 229 -16.39 -10.83 -24.39
CA HIS A 229 -16.33 -9.83 -25.47
C HIS A 229 -16.22 -8.37 -24.99
N GLU A 230 -16.43 -8.05 -23.71
CA GLU A 230 -16.42 -6.65 -23.22
C GLU A 230 -15.14 -6.21 -22.51
N THR A 231 -14.26 -7.12 -22.10
CA THR A 231 -12.99 -6.76 -21.44
C THR A 231 -11.83 -6.47 -22.39
N GLY A 232 -12.09 -6.46 -23.69
CA GLY A 232 -11.09 -6.20 -24.75
C GLY A 232 -10.91 -4.73 -25.15
N ARG A 233 -11.53 -3.77 -24.46
CA ARG A 233 -11.34 -2.34 -24.71
C ARG A 233 -11.13 -1.62 -23.41
N ASN A 234 -9.91 -1.49 -22.99
CA ASN A 234 -9.27 -0.42 -22.25
C ASN A 234 -8.02 -0.97 -21.56
N LEU A 235 -6.93 -1.01 -22.31
CA LEU A 235 -5.55 -0.86 -21.82
C LEU A 235 -5.00 0.41 -22.42
#